data_c93cde7c5d2298cc88ab4dce432a4166
#
_entry.id   c93cde7c5d2298cc88ab4dce432a4166
#
_cell.length_a   1.000
_cell.length_b   1.000
_cell.length_c   1.000
_cell.angle_alpha   90.00
_cell.angle_beta   90.00
_cell.angle_gamma   90.00
#
_symmetry.space_group_name_H-M   'P 1'
#
loop_
_entity.id
_entity.type
_entity.pdbx_description
1 polymer ?
#
loop_
_entity_poly.entity_id
_entity_poly.type
_entity_poly.pdbx_seq_one_letter_code
_entity_poly.pdbx_strand_id
1 'polypeptide(L)'
;MLMNLFVYGTLKDRGLIQELLGHPLGDPSIAIMPECTTVISQRGFPVMIPSQNSSVEGVVWRGLTVQDFAVLDRYEGCHVEIPVYQREKRQVMIEGKVEEVWVYLGTSMFMISIRKGSDERNIG
;
A
#
# COMPACT_ATOMS: atom_id res chain seq x y z
N MET A 1 1.33 12.86 17.11
CA MET A 1 2.47 12.65 16.20
C MET A 1 1.96 12.43 14.78
N LEU A 2 2.53 13.14 13.82
CA LEU A 2 2.12 13.04 12.42
C LEU A 2 2.99 12.01 11.69
N MET A 3 2.38 11.28 10.77
CA MET A 3 3.02 10.17 10.08
C MET A 3 2.83 10.32 8.57
N ASN A 4 3.68 9.64 7.80
CA ASN A 4 3.65 9.68 6.34
C ASN A 4 3.23 8.33 5.78
N LEU A 5 2.48 8.35 4.68
CA LEU A 5 1.93 7.16 4.03
C LEU A 5 2.32 7.12 2.56
N PHE A 6 2.96 6.03 2.13
CA PHE A 6 3.22 5.74 0.72
C PHE A 6 2.02 4.98 0.16
N VAL A 7 1.50 5.44 -0.97
CA VAL A 7 0.38 4.80 -1.67
C VAL A 7 0.73 4.60 -3.14
N TYR A 8 0.22 3.51 -3.71
CA TYR A 8 0.54 3.12 -5.09
C TYR A 8 -0.71 2.74 -5.90
N GLY A 9 -1.89 2.78 -5.28
CA GLY A 9 -3.16 2.45 -5.92
C GLY A 9 -4.15 3.61 -5.90
N THR A 10 -5.39 3.31 -5.58
CA THR A 10 -6.49 4.29 -5.63
C THR A 10 -6.29 5.47 -4.68
N LEU A 11 -5.59 5.27 -3.58
CA LEU A 11 -5.34 6.34 -2.60
C LEU A 11 -4.36 7.41 -3.12
N LYS A 12 -3.80 7.26 -4.31
CA LYS A 12 -3.06 8.34 -4.98
C LYS A 12 -3.99 9.50 -5.36
N ASP A 13 -5.27 9.23 -5.50
CA ASP A 13 -6.27 10.24 -5.83
C ASP A 13 -6.56 11.11 -4.60
N ARG A 14 -6.24 12.41 -4.71
CA ARG A 14 -6.44 13.37 -3.63
C ARG A 14 -7.90 13.44 -3.19
N GLY A 15 -8.82 13.48 -4.15
CA GLY A 15 -10.24 13.58 -3.85
C GLY A 15 -10.71 12.40 -3.00
N LEU A 16 -10.30 11.20 -3.36
CA LEU A 16 -10.68 10.00 -2.63
C LEU A 16 -10.12 9.98 -1.21
N ILE A 17 -8.80 10.20 -1.06
CA ILE A 17 -8.19 10.11 0.27
C ILE A 17 -8.71 11.21 1.20
N GLN A 18 -8.89 12.44 0.68
CA GLN A 18 -9.44 13.52 1.50
C GLN A 18 -10.89 13.27 1.90
N GLU A 19 -11.68 12.67 1.01
CA GLU A 19 -13.07 12.30 1.34
C GLU A 19 -13.09 11.25 2.44
N LEU A 20 -12.24 10.24 2.37
CA LEU A 20 -12.15 9.20 3.40
C LEU A 20 -11.74 9.77 4.75
N LEU A 21 -10.77 10.67 4.78
CA LEU A 21 -10.22 11.22 6.01
C LEU A 21 -11.04 12.37 6.59
N GLY A 22 -11.84 13.03 5.75
CA GLY A 22 -12.69 14.14 6.16
C GLY A 22 -11.94 15.45 6.37
N HIS A 23 -10.70 15.57 5.86
CA HIS A 23 -9.93 16.81 5.93
C HIS A 23 -8.95 16.90 4.76
N PRO A 24 -8.47 18.12 4.44
CA PRO A 24 -7.54 18.29 3.33
C PRO A 24 -6.14 17.78 3.68
N LEU A 25 -5.39 17.43 2.63
CA LEU A 25 -3.98 17.05 2.71
C LEU A 25 -3.17 18.00 1.83
N GLY A 26 -1.90 18.20 2.18
CA GLY A 26 -0.97 18.94 1.34
C GLY A 26 -0.62 18.18 0.07
N ASP A 27 0.26 18.77 -0.75
CA ASP A 27 0.70 18.12 -1.98
C ASP A 27 1.52 16.87 -1.67
N PRO A 28 1.27 15.76 -2.36
CA PRO A 28 2.05 14.54 -2.14
C PRO A 28 3.42 14.63 -2.81
N SER A 29 4.36 13.84 -2.30
CA SER A 29 5.70 13.70 -2.92
C SER A 29 5.72 12.44 -3.76
N ILE A 30 6.27 12.51 -4.97
CA ILE A 30 6.51 11.32 -5.79
C ILE A 30 7.61 10.50 -5.13
N ALA A 31 7.40 9.20 -5.00
CA ALA A 31 8.34 8.33 -4.31
C ALA A 31 8.45 6.98 -5.01
N ILE A 32 9.58 6.30 -4.74
CA ILE A 32 9.84 4.97 -5.30
C ILE A 32 10.09 4.00 -4.15
N MET A 33 9.33 2.92 -4.10
CA MET A 33 9.52 1.84 -3.14
C MET A 33 10.42 0.78 -3.79
N PRO A 34 11.66 0.58 -3.30
CA PRO A 34 12.56 -0.41 -3.88
C PRO A 34 12.20 -1.83 -3.45
N GLU A 35 12.66 -2.81 -4.20
CA GLU A 35 12.56 -4.23 -3.90
C GLU A 35 11.12 -4.71 -3.70
N CYS A 36 10.19 -4.14 -4.49
CA CYS A 36 8.78 -4.50 -4.49
C CYS A 36 8.22 -4.47 -5.90
N THR A 37 7.14 -5.19 -6.12
CA THR A 37 6.34 -5.14 -7.34
C THR A 37 4.87 -5.17 -6.97
N THR A 38 3.99 -4.91 -7.93
CA THR A 38 2.55 -5.04 -7.70
C THR A 38 2.01 -6.24 -8.46
N VAL A 39 1.01 -6.89 -7.87
CA VAL A 39 0.21 -7.91 -8.54
C VAL A 39 -1.24 -7.50 -8.45
N ILE A 40 -2.05 -7.92 -9.41
CA ILE A 40 -3.48 -7.61 -9.41
C ILE A 40 -4.21 -8.72 -8.66
N SER A 41 -4.96 -8.35 -7.61
CA SER A 41 -5.76 -9.29 -6.85
C SER A 41 -6.94 -9.80 -7.68
N GLN A 42 -7.60 -10.85 -7.20
CA GLN A 42 -8.80 -11.38 -7.86
C GLN A 42 -9.91 -10.34 -7.98
N ARG A 43 -9.92 -9.34 -7.11
CA ARG A 43 -10.91 -8.25 -7.13
C ARG A 43 -10.50 -7.09 -8.04
N GLY A 44 -9.34 -7.19 -8.71
CA GLY A 44 -8.91 -6.21 -9.69
C GLY A 44 -8.13 -5.01 -9.17
N PHE A 45 -7.73 -5.01 -7.90
CA PHE A 45 -6.93 -3.90 -7.35
C PHE A 45 -5.48 -4.33 -7.11
N PRO A 46 -4.52 -3.39 -7.18
CA PRO A 46 -3.10 -3.72 -7.03
C PRO A 46 -2.73 -4.00 -5.59
N VAL A 47 -1.87 -5.00 -5.41
CA VAL A 47 -1.30 -5.35 -4.10
C VAL A 47 0.22 -5.37 -4.25
N MET A 48 0.94 -4.66 -3.40
CA MET A 48 2.40 -4.60 -3.44
C MET A 48 2.99 -5.73 -2.61
N ILE A 49 3.95 -6.44 -3.22
CA ILE A 49 4.64 -7.57 -2.58
C ILE A 49 6.15 -7.43 -2.78
N PRO A 50 6.97 -8.07 -1.93
CA PRO A 50 8.43 -8.05 -2.11
C PRO A 50 8.83 -8.68 -3.44
N SER A 51 9.81 -8.08 -4.10
CA SER A 51 10.36 -8.59 -5.37
C SER A 51 11.74 -7.98 -5.61
N GLN A 52 12.77 -8.83 -5.68
CA GLN A 52 14.14 -8.37 -5.93
C GLN A 52 14.24 -7.69 -7.29
N ASN A 53 15.06 -6.64 -7.35
CA ASN A 53 15.39 -5.91 -8.59
C ASN A 53 14.17 -5.25 -9.24
N SER A 54 13.11 -5.04 -8.48
CA SER A 54 11.92 -4.33 -8.93
C SER A 54 11.68 -3.11 -8.06
N SER A 55 10.85 -2.19 -8.53
CA SER A 55 10.45 -1.03 -7.74
C SER A 55 9.04 -0.60 -8.12
N VAL A 56 8.38 0.11 -7.20
CA VAL A 56 7.01 0.60 -7.38
C VAL A 56 7.01 2.12 -7.21
N GLU A 57 6.52 2.84 -8.21
CA GLU A 57 6.33 4.27 -8.12
C GLU A 57 4.98 4.57 -7.47
N GLY A 58 4.97 5.56 -6.59
CA GLY A 58 3.77 6.00 -5.92
C GLY A 58 3.94 7.40 -5.39
N VAL A 59 3.13 7.77 -4.40
CA VAL A 59 3.20 9.08 -3.76
C VAL A 59 3.18 8.92 -2.25
N VAL A 60 3.75 9.91 -1.55
CA VAL A 60 3.73 9.97 -0.09
C VAL A 60 2.84 11.12 0.35
N TRP A 61 1.79 10.80 1.11
CA TRP A 61 0.97 11.77 1.81
C TRP A 61 1.56 12.01 3.19
N ARG A 62 1.66 13.28 3.59
CA ARG A 62 2.29 13.67 4.85
C ARG A 62 1.28 14.18 5.85
N GLY A 63 1.61 14.09 7.12
CA GLY A 63 0.82 14.70 8.17
C GLY A 63 -0.44 13.94 8.56
N LEU A 64 -0.42 12.60 8.45
CA LEU A 64 -1.56 11.78 8.85
C LEU A 64 -1.50 11.49 10.35
N THR A 65 -2.67 11.45 10.98
CA THR A 65 -2.83 11.18 12.41
C THR A 65 -3.15 9.71 12.66
N VAL A 66 -3.14 9.31 13.94
CA VAL A 66 -3.55 7.96 14.34
C VAL A 66 -5.01 7.70 13.91
N GLN A 67 -5.87 8.69 14.03
CA GLN A 67 -7.27 8.56 13.61
C GLN A 67 -7.38 8.36 12.10
N ASP A 68 -6.55 9.06 11.32
CA ASP A 68 -6.50 8.89 9.88
C ASP A 68 -6.16 7.45 9.52
N PHE A 69 -5.15 6.87 10.17
CA PHE A 69 -4.76 5.50 9.92
C PHE A 69 -5.84 4.50 10.35
N ALA A 70 -6.59 4.79 11.40
CA ALA A 70 -7.71 3.94 11.78
C ALA A 70 -8.76 3.85 10.66
N VAL A 71 -9.04 4.98 10.00
CA VAL A 71 -9.95 5.01 8.85
C VAL A 71 -9.38 4.22 7.68
N LEU A 72 -8.11 4.45 7.35
CA LEU A 72 -7.47 3.79 6.20
C LEU A 72 -7.27 2.30 6.43
N ASP A 73 -6.91 1.87 7.64
CA ASP A 73 -6.79 0.45 7.98
C ASP A 73 -8.13 -0.26 7.74
N ARG A 74 -9.22 0.38 8.10
CA ARG A 74 -10.57 -0.17 7.88
C ARG A 74 -10.91 -0.21 6.38
N TYR A 75 -10.60 0.84 5.66
CA TYR A 75 -10.81 0.92 4.22
C TYR A 75 -10.04 -0.18 3.50
N GLU A 76 -8.78 -0.44 3.89
CA GLU A 76 -7.93 -1.46 3.29
C GLU A 76 -8.26 -2.88 3.80
N GLY A 77 -9.15 -3.01 4.79
CA GLY A 77 -9.56 -4.31 5.30
C GLY A 77 -8.57 -4.98 6.22
N CYS A 78 -7.69 -4.23 6.88
CA CYS A 78 -6.70 -4.78 7.80
C CYS A 78 -7.32 -5.41 9.05
N HIS A 79 -8.56 -5.07 9.35
CA HIS A 79 -9.27 -5.53 10.56
C HIS A 79 -9.97 -6.89 10.39
N VAL A 80 -10.05 -7.43 9.17
CA VAL A 80 -10.72 -8.70 8.92
C VAL A 80 -9.81 -9.88 9.29
N GLU A 81 -10.39 -11.06 9.47
CA GLU A 81 -9.68 -12.25 9.94
C GLU A 81 -8.55 -12.67 8.99
N ILE A 82 -8.79 -12.60 7.67
CA ILE A 82 -7.77 -12.92 6.67
C ILE A 82 -7.60 -11.71 5.75
N PRO A 83 -6.81 -10.71 6.17
CA PRO A 83 -6.67 -9.49 5.40
C PRO A 83 -5.77 -9.67 4.18
N VAL A 84 -6.10 -8.97 3.09
CA VAL A 84 -5.22 -8.88 1.90
C VAL A 84 -4.05 -7.96 2.18
N TYR A 85 -4.30 -6.86 2.91
CA TYR A 85 -3.30 -5.85 3.22
C TYR A 85 -2.97 -5.82 4.69
N GLN A 86 -1.72 -5.48 4.97
CA GLN A 86 -1.23 -5.20 6.32
C GLN A 86 -0.40 -3.93 6.27
N ARG A 87 -0.60 -3.02 7.23
CA ARG A 87 0.15 -1.77 7.29
C ARG A 87 1.49 -2.00 7.97
N GLU A 88 2.57 -1.64 7.28
CA GLU A 88 3.94 -1.83 7.78
C GLU A 88 4.78 -0.60 7.49
N LYS A 89 5.87 -0.44 8.24
CA LYS A 89 6.86 0.59 7.97
C LYS A 89 7.86 0.10 6.93
N ARG A 90 8.18 0.96 5.97
CA ARG A 90 9.18 0.69 4.95
C ARG A 90 9.91 1.98 4.60
N GLN A 91 11.01 1.86 3.89
CA GLN A 91 11.78 2.99 3.40
C GLN A 91 11.53 3.20 1.93
N VAL A 92 11.32 4.45 1.53
CA VAL A 92 11.14 4.84 0.13
C VAL A 92 12.18 5.87 -0.25
N MET A 93 12.36 6.06 -1.54
CA MET A 93 13.24 7.08 -2.10
C MET A 93 12.40 8.26 -2.58
N ILE A 94 12.69 9.45 -2.06
CA ILE A 94 12.07 10.71 -2.49
C ILE A 94 13.20 11.66 -2.87
N GLU A 95 13.28 11.99 -4.17
CA GLU A 95 14.32 12.90 -4.69
C GLU A 95 15.74 12.46 -4.28
N GLY A 96 16.02 11.16 -4.35
CA GLY A 96 17.32 10.60 -4.00
C GLY A 96 17.58 10.44 -2.51
N LYS A 97 16.62 10.74 -1.65
CA LYS A 97 16.75 10.61 -0.21
C LYS A 97 15.85 9.51 0.31
N VAL A 98 16.33 8.77 1.32
CA VAL A 98 15.57 7.71 1.98
C VAL A 98 14.67 8.32 3.05
N GLU A 99 13.41 7.89 3.06
CA GLU A 99 12.44 8.35 4.07
C GLU A 99 11.61 7.15 4.55
N GLU A 100 11.36 7.07 5.86
CA GLU A 100 10.52 6.03 6.44
C GLU A 100 9.06 6.42 6.32
N VAL A 101 8.24 5.47 5.88
CA VAL A 101 6.80 5.68 5.65
C VAL A 101 6.02 4.45 6.11
N TRP A 102 4.72 4.63 6.30
CA TRP A 102 3.78 3.52 6.40
C TRP A 102 3.31 3.13 5.01
N VAL A 103 3.00 1.86 4.81
CA VAL A 103 2.53 1.36 3.52
C VAL A 103 1.63 0.13 3.75
N TYR A 104 0.65 -0.05 2.89
CA TYR A 104 -0.20 -1.24 2.90
C TYR A 104 0.37 -2.29 1.95
N LEU A 105 0.89 -3.36 2.51
CA LEU A 105 1.53 -4.45 1.77
C LEU A 105 0.65 -5.70 1.77
N GLY A 106 0.81 -6.56 0.76
CA GLY A 106 0.17 -7.86 0.75
C GLY A 106 0.61 -8.71 1.92
N THR A 107 -0.35 -9.38 2.55
CA THR A 107 -0.07 -10.26 3.68
C THR A 107 0.51 -11.60 3.21
N SER A 108 1.08 -12.37 4.15
CA SER A 108 1.55 -13.73 3.88
C SER A 108 0.40 -14.62 3.37
N MET A 109 -0.78 -14.47 3.93
CA MET A 109 -1.95 -15.25 3.51
C MET A 109 -2.35 -14.92 2.08
N PHE A 110 -2.28 -13.64 1.69
CA PHE A 110 -2.53 -13.24 0.31
C PHE A 110 -1.51 -13.87 -0.64
N MET A 111 -0.24 -13.88 -0.27
CA MET A 111 0.82 -14.46 -1.10
C MET A 111 0.66 -15.96 -1.27
N ILE A 112 0.24 -16.68 -0.23
CA ILE A 112 -0.08 -18.11 -0.30
C ILE A 112 -1.25 -18.34 -1.27
N SER A 113 -2.28 -17.50 -1.20
CA SER A 113 -3.43 -17.57 -2.07
C SER A 113 -3.03 -17.43 -3.55
N ILE A 114 -2.11 -16.51 -3.86
CA ILE A 114 -1.60 -16.33 -5.23
C ILE A 114 -0.90 -17.60 -5.70
N ARG A 115 -0.04 -18.21 -4.86
CA ARG A 115 0.68 -19.43 -5.21
C ARG A 115 -0.28 -20.57 -5.52
N LYS A 116 -1.30 -20.76 -4.70
CA LYS A 116 -2.30 -21.80 -4.91
C LYS A 116 -3.04 -21.58 -6.23
N GLY A 117 -3.41 -20.35 -6.51
CA GLY A 117 -4.07 -20.02 -7.77
C GLY A 117 -3.19 -20.33 -8.98
N SER A 118 -1.90 -20.00 -8.90
CA SER A 118 -0.94 -20.30 -9.98
C SER A 118 -0.78 -21.80 -10.18
N ASP A 119 -0.68 -22.56 -9.09
CA ASP A 119 -0.54 -24.02 -9.16
C ASP A 119 -1.78 -24.67 -9.77
N GLU A 120 -2.96 -24.22 -9.38
CA GLU A 120 -4.21 -24.68 -9.95
C GLU A 120 -4.32 -24.44 -11.44
N ARG A 121 -3.84 -23.28 -11.91
CA ARG A 121 -3.81 -22.94 -13.33
C ARG A 121 -2.88 -23.85 -14.13
N ASN A 122 -1.78 -24.28 -13.50
CA ASN A 122 -0.81 -25.15 -14.17
C ASN A 122 -1.30 -26.60 -14.27
N ILE A 123 -2.22 -27.01 -13.40
CA ILE A 123 -2.78 -28.34 -13.39
C ILE A 123 -3.91 -28.47 -14.40
N GLY A 124 -4.61 -27.40 -14.65
CA GLY A 124 -5.71 -27.36 -15.58
C GLY A 124 -5.24 -27.04 -16.98
#